data_b0358a973055f7ccc354fbd9cbc91816
#
_entry.id   b0358a973055f7ccc354fbd9cbc91816
#
_cell.length_a   1.000
_cell.length_b   1.000
_cell.length_c   1.000
_cell.angle_alpha   90.00
_cell.angle_beta   90.00
_cell.angle_gamma   90.00
#
_symmetry.space_group_name_H-M   'P 1'
#
loop_
_entity.id
_entity.type
_entity.pdbx_description
1 polymer ?
#
loop_
_entity_poly.entity_id
_entity_poly.type
_entity_poly.pdbx_seq_one_letter_code
_entity_poly.pdbx_strand_id
1 'polypeptide(L)'
;MNHYTYHVADPIDPRFEVTASVNEGELLFDIRVELETGERSTVLRGPDELRKILAHFVPRYQSVRVCWSYGDNLKIFNRGTAVGATADEAALRTWTGHQLALAGYSSVSIQSLEGSTGRFTKAVVCFRKP
;
A
#
# COMPACT_ATOMS: atom_id res chain seq x y z
N MET A 1 17.70 -18.50 -0.83
CA MET A 1 16.99 -17.37 -1.47
C MET A 1 15.58 -17.30 -0.93
N ASN A 2 15.19 -16.17 -0.34
CA ASN A 2 13.92 -15.99 0.33
C ASN A 2 12.98 -15.13 -0.53
N HIS A 3 12.42 -15.77 -1.56
CA HIS A 3 11.52 -15.10 -2.49
C HIS A 3 10.20 -15.87 -2.58
N TYR A 4 9.11 -15.19 -2.22
CA TYR A 4 7.77 -15.75 -2.21
C TYR A 4 6.84 -14.84 -3.01
N THR A 5 5.92 -15.42 -3.77
CA THR A 5 5.00 -14.66 -4.62
C THR A 5 3.54 -15.05 -4.35
N TYR A 6 2.66 -14.11 -4.66
CA TYR A 6 1.21 -14.26 -4.51
C TYR A 6 0.54 -13.52 -5.67
N HIS A 7 -0.47 -14.14 -6.26
CA HIS A 7 -1.22 -13.51 -7.36
C HIS A 7 -2.68 -13.98 -7.34
N VAL A 8 -3.59 -13.03 -7.40
CA VAL A 8 -5.03 -13.27 -7.55
C VAL A 8 -5.55 -12.31 -8.61
N ALA A 9 -6.33 -12.80 -9.56
CA ALA A 9 -6.98 -11.99 -10.58
C ALA A 9 -8.49 -12.01 -10.40
N ASP A 10 -9.15 -10.90 -10.75
CA ASP A 10 -10.59 -10.85 -10.83
C ASP A 10 -11.05 -11.73 -12.01
N PRO A 11 -11.89 -12.75 -11.78
CA PRO A 11 -12.30 -13.66 -12.85
C PRO A 11 -13.23 -13.02 -13.87
N ILE A 12 -13.85 -11.89 -13.54
CA ILE A 12 -14.76 -11.18 -14.42
C ILE A 12 -14.01 -10.15 -15.27
N ASP A 13 -13.08 -9.41 -14.65
CA ASP A 13 -12.32 -8.36 -15.32
C ASP A 13 -10.84 -8.47 -14.94
N PRO A 14 -10.00 -9.04 -15.82
CA PRO A 14 -8.59 -9.29 -15.49
C PRO A 14 -7.72 -8.02 -15.37
N ARG A 15 -8.25 -6.83 -15.64
CA ARG A 15 -7.55 -5.59 -15.37
C ARG A 15 -7.37 -5.38 -13.86
N PHE A 16 -8.25 -5.99 -13.05
CA PHE A 16 -8.14 -5.96 -11.59
C PHE A 16 -7.39 -7.19 -11.11
N GLU A 17 -6.32 -6.96 -10.39
CA GLU A 17 -5.49 -8.05 -9.88
C GLU A 17 -4.75 -7.62 -8.64
N VAL A 18 -4.32 -8.60 -7.87
CA VAL A 18 -3.53 -8.41 -6.66
C VAL A 18 -2.26 -9.21 -6.83
N THR A 19 -1.12 -8.55 -6.67
CA THR A 19 0.19 -9.21 -6.67
C THR A 19 0.91 -8.83 -5.38
N ALA A 20 1.70 -9.76 -4.88
CA ALA A 20 2.53 -9.51 -3.72
C ALA A 20 3.75 -10.41 -3.76
N SER A 21 4.82 -9.96 -3.13
CA SER A 21 6.04 -10.76 -3.01
C SER A 21 6.76 -10.40 -1.72
N VAL A 22 7.48 -11.38 -1.17
CA VAL A 22 8.41 -11.15 -0.07
C VAL A 22 9.79 -11.50 -0.58
N ASN A 23 10.72 -10.58 -0.42
CA ASN A 23 12.11 -10.74 -0.80
C ASN A 23 12.98 -10.16 0.31
N GLU A 24 13.83 -10.99 0.91
CA GLU A 24 14.75 -10.60 1.98
C GLU A 24 14.04 -9.87 3.13
N GLY A 25 12.89 -10.40 3.54
CA GLY A 25 12.15 -9.88 4.70
C GLY A 25 11.31 -8.64 4.42
N GLU A 26 11.23 -8.20 3.16
CA GLU A 26 10.40 -7.07 2.77
C GLU A 26 9.21 -7.52 1.93
N LEU A 27 8.02 -7.15 2.38
CA LEU A 27 6.77 -7.39 1.66
C LEU A 27 6.49 -6.21 0.72
N LEU A 28 6.27 -6.52 -0.56
CA LEU A 28 5.80 -5.57 -1.55
C LEU A 28 4.48 -6.09 -2.10
N PHE A 29 3.54 -5.20 -2.36
CA PHE A 29 2.29 -5.60 -2.97
C PHE A 29 1.72 -4.50 -3.85
N ASP A 30 0.89 -4.92 -4.80
CA ASP A 30 0.07 -4.03 -5.61
C ASP A 30 -1.36 -4.60 -5.59
N ILE A 31 -2.28 -3.83 -5.02
CA ILE A 31 -3.69 -4.20 -4.95
C ILE A 31 -4.44 -3.32 -5.95
N ARG A 32 -4.64 -3.84 -7.15
CA ARG A 32 -5.33 -3.14 -8.22
C ARG A 32 -6.80 -3.52 -8.25
N VAL A 33 -7.58 -2.91 -7.37
CA VAL A 33 -9.03 -3.09 -7.30
C VAL A 33 -9.78 -1.85 -7.78
N GLU A 34 -9.04 -0.79 -8.12
CA GLU A 34 -9.53 0.45 -8.72
C GLU A 34 -8.54 0.89 -9.79
N LEU A 35 -9.04 1.33 -10.93
CA LEU A 35 -8.24 1.87 -12.02
C LEU A 35 -8.15 3.40 -11.90
N GLU A 36 -7.21 3.98 -12.62
CA GLU A 36 -7.04 5.44 -12.67
C GLU A 36 -8.30 6.15 -13.19
N THR A 37 -9.13 5.46 -13.98
CA THR A 37 -10.41 5.96 -14.48
C THR A 37 -11.50 6.03 -13.42
N GLY A 38 -11.28 5.42 -12.24
CA GLY A 38 -12.26 5.30 -11.17
C GLY A 38 -13.08 4.02 -11.21
N GLU A 39 -12.91 3.18 -12.24
CA GLU A 39 -13.56 1.88 -12.32
C GLU A 39 -13.06 0.99 -11.18
N ARG A 40 -13.99 0.23 -10.57
CA ARG A 40 -13.68 -0.65 -9.43
C ARG A 40 -14.06 -2.09 -9.71
N SER A 41 -13.28 -3.02 -9.15
CA SER A 41 -13.63 -4.44 -9.17
C SER A 41 -14.92 -4.66 -8.38
N THR A 42 -15.80 -5.52 -8.92
CA THR A 42 -17.01 -5.97 -8.21
C THR A 42 -16.76 -7.21 -7.37
N VAL A 43 -15.60 -7.84 -7.52
CA VAL A 43 -15.23 -9.09 -6.84
C VAL A 43 -14.15 -8.87 -5.77
N LEU A 44 -13.06 -8.18 -6.14
CA LEU A 44 -11.94 -7.94 -5.25
C LEU A 44 -12.14 -6.67 -4.42
N ARG A 45 -11.95 -6.78 -3.12
CA ARG A 45 -12.03 -5.64 -2.20
C ARG A 45 -10.68 -5.40 -1.55
N GLY A 46 -10.20 -4.16 -1.63
CA GLY A 46 -8.88 -3.78 -1.11
C GLY A 46 -8.62 -4.22 0.33
N PRO A 47 -9.53 -3.93 1.30
CA PRO A 47 -9.33 -4.36 2.69
C PRO A 47 -9.14 -5.86 2.86
N ASP A 48 -9.96 -6.64 2.18
CA ASP A 48 -9.92 -8.09 2.27
C ASP A 48 -8.65 -8.64 1.66
N GLU A 49 -8.25 -8.10 0.50
CA GLU A 49 -7.03 -8.55 -0.18
C GLU A 49 -5.78 -8.20 0.62
N LEU A 50 -5.73 -7.03 1.25
CA LEU A 50 -4.60 -6.66 2.11
C LEU A 50 -4.48 -7.61 3.30
N ARG A 51 -5.60 -7.93 3.97
CA ARG A 51 -5.58 -8.87 5.09
C ARG A 51 -5.10 -10.25 4.66
N LYS A 52 -5.53 -10.73 3.49
CA LYS A 52 -5.09 -12.02 2.95
C LYS A 52 -3.59 -12.04 2.69
N ILE A 53 -3.06 -10.97 2.11
CA ILE A 53 -1.63 -10.85 1.83
C ILE A 53 -0.83 -10.88 3.13
N LEU A 54 -1.20 -10.06 4.10
CA LEU A 54 -0.50 -9.99 5.37
C LEU A 54 -0.46 -11.35 6.07
N ALA A 55 -1.60 -12.04 6.11
CA ALA A 55 -1.70 -13.36 6.72
C ALA A 55 -0.92 -14.43 5.94
N HIS A 56 -0.95 -14.35 4.61
CA HIS A 56 -0.29 -15.35 3.75
C HIS A 56 1.21 -15.39 3.96
N PHE A 57 1.86 -14.25 4.17
CA PHE A 57 3.32 -14.17 4.24
C PHE A 57 3.90 -14.18 5.67
N VAL A 58 3.08 -14.08 6.72
CA VAL A 58 3.57 -14.17 8.10
C VAL A 58 4.25 -15.51 8.34
N PRO A 59 5.43 -15.58 8.98
CA PRO A 59 6.27 -14.52 9.56
C PRO A 59 7.46 -14.12 8.65
N ARG A 60 7.32 -14.21 7.34
CA ARG A 60 8.42 -14.10 6.39
C ARG A 60 8.87 -12.68 6.11
N TYR A 61 8.24 -11.67 6.70
CA TYR A 61 8.58 -10.27 6.47
C TYR A 61 8.63 -9.48 7.77
N GLN A 62 9.46 -8.44 7.81
CA GLN A 62 9.62 -7.52 8.94
C GLN A 62 9.29 -6.09 8.51
N SER A 63 9.22 -5.82 7.23
CA SER A 63 8.86 -4.51 6.69
C SER A 63 7.92 -4.65 5.51
N VAL A 64 7.15 -3.60 5.27
CA VAL A 64 6.20 -3.53 4.16
C VAL A 64 6.48 -2.25 3.39
N ARG A 65 6.71 -2.35 2.09
CA ARG A 65 6.90 -1.19 1.22
C ARG A 65 5.71 -1.01 0.32
N VAL A 66 5.21 0.22 0.24
CA VAL A 66 4.10 0.58 -0.63
C VAL A 66 4.52 1.70 -1.57
N CYS A 67 3.91 1.73 -2.74
CA CYS A 67 4.10 2.80 -3.71
C CYS A 67 2.71 3.34 -4.10
N TRP A 68 2.50 4.63 -3.86
CA TRP A 68 1.26 5.29 -4.24
C TRP A 68 1.54 6.24 -5.40
N SER A 69 0.92 6.02 -6.55
CA SER A 69 1.04 6.87 -7.74
C SER A 69 -0.32 7.33 -8.27
N TYR A 70 -1.41 6.87 -7.68
CA TYR A 70 -2.78 7.29 -7.96
C TYR A 70 -3.71 6.76 -6.86
N GLY A 71 -4.99 7.12 -6.92
CA GLY A 71 -6.02 6.56 -6.05
C GLY A 71 -6.15 7.25 -4.71
N ASP A 72 -6.98 6.66 -3.85
CA ASP A 72 -7.40 7.28 -2.59
C ASP A 72 -6.26 7.46 -1.59
N ASN A 73 -5.33 6.50 -1.49
CA ASN A 73 -4.20 6.63 -0.57
C ASN A 73 -3.35 7.85 -0.92
N LEU A 74 -3.06 8.06 -2.20
CA LEU A 74 -2.29 9.23 -2.63
C LEU A 74 -3.06 10.52 -2.36
N LYS A 75 -4.37 10.54 -2.61
CA LYS A 75 -5.22 11.70 -2.33
C LYS A 75 -5.23 12.06 -0.84
N ILE A 76 -5.36 11.07 0.03
CA ILE A 76 -5.36 11.27 1.47
C ILE A 76 -3.98 11.76 1.95
N PHE A 77 -2.91 11.16 1.42
CA PHE A 77 -1.55 11.56 1.71
C PHE A 77 -1.32 13.04 1.36
N ASN A 78 -1.72 13.43 0.15
CA ASN A 78 -1.59 14.82 -0.32
C ASN A 78 -2.43 15.77 0.51
N ARG A 79 -3.64 15.38 0.87
CA ARG A 79 -4.52 16.21 1.72
C ARG A 79 -3.88 16.46 3.08
N GLY A 80 -3.28 15.44 3.67
CA GLY A 80 -2.58 15.57 4.96
C GLY A 80 -1.39 16.50 4.89
N THR A 81 -0.52 16.34 3.89
CA THR A 81 0.64 17.19 3.74
C THR A 81 0.27 18.65 3.39
N ALA A 82 -0.82 18.85 2.64
CA ALA A 82 -1.32 20.18 2.28
C ALA A 82 -1.76 20.99 3.51
N VAL A 83 -2.23 20.34 4.57
CA VAL A 83 -2.69 21.00 5.80
C VAL A 83 -1.64 20.98 6.91
N GLY A 84 -0.39 20.65 6.59
CA GLY A 84 0.73 20.78 7.52
C GLY A 84 1.13 19.53 8.27
N ALA A 85 0.54 18.37 8.01
CA ALA A 85 1.00 17.12 8.59
C ALA A 85 2.39 16.77 8.01
N THR A 86 3.22 16.12 8.83
CA THR A 86 4.47 15.55 8.31
C THR A 86 4.13 14.43 7.31
N ALA A 87 5.08 14.08 6.46
CA ALA A 87 4.89 12.98 5.52
C ALA A 87 4.58 11.66 6.25
N ASP A 88 5.27 11.41 7.36
CA ASP A 88 5.02 10.21 8.19
C ASP A 88 3.60 10.18 8.73
N GLU A 89 3.13 11.29 9.29
CA GLU A 89 1.76 11.40 9.79
C GLU A 89 0.73 11.22 8.67
N ALA A 90 0.98 11.87 7.52
CA ALA A 90 0.09 11.75 6.36
C ALA A 90 0.01 10.31 5.85
N ALA A 91 1.14 9.60 5.84
CA ALA A 91 1.17 8.19 5.43
C ALA A 91 0.32 7.32 6.35
N LEU A 92 0.36 7.56 7.67
CA LEU A 92 -0.44 6.79 8.64
C LEU A 92 -1.93 7.12 8.56
N ARG A 93 -2.29 8.26 7.99
CA ARG A 93 -3.70 8.64 7.78
C ARG A 93 -4.30 8.01 6.54
N THR A 94 -3.46 7.49 5.62
CA THR A 94 -3.97 6.79 4.44
C THR A 94 -4.68 5.52 4.88
N TRP A 95 -5.55 5.04 4.02
CA TRP A 95 -6.25 3.79 4.31
C TRP A 95 -5.28 2.63 4.53
N THR A 96 -4.31 2.46 3.61
CA THR A 96 -3.31 1.39 3.73
C THR A 96 -2.45 1.58 4.98
N GLY A 97 -1.96 2.80 5.24
CA GLY A 97 -1.13 3.09 6.40
C GLY A 97 -1.84 2.81 7.72
N HIS A 98 -3.12 3.15 7.79
CA HIS A 98 -3.94 2.86 8.97
C HIS A 98 -4.05 1.35 9.21
N GLN A 99 -4.32 0.57 8.17
CA GLN A 99 -4.43 -0.89 8.28
C GLN A 99 -3.11 -1.54 8.68
N LEU A 100 -2.00 -1.06 8.11
CA LEU A 100 -0.67 -1.58 8.47
C LEU A 100 -0.32 -1.26 9.92
N ALA A 101 -0.65 -0.06 10.40
CA ALA A 101 -0.44 0.32 11.79
C ALA A 101 -1.25 -0.58 12.74
N LEU A 102 -2.51 -0.88 12.40
CA LEU A 102 -3.33 -1.80 13.19
C LEU A 102 -2.75 -3.20 13.23
N ALA A 103 -2.05 -3.62 12.19
CA ALA A 103 -1.36 -4.92 12.13
C ALA A 103 -0.01 -4.92 12.84
N GLY A 104 0.40 -3.79 13.43
CA GLY A 104 1.67 -3.67 14.16
C GLY A 104 2.80 -3.01 13.39
N TYR A 105 2.58 -2.60 12.15
CA TYR A 105 3.59 -1.95 11.30
C TYR A 105 3.39 -0.43 11.34
N SER A 106 3.64 0.16 12.49
CA SER A 106 3.35 1.57 12.76
C SER A 106 4.55 2.51 12.67
N SER A 107 5.75 1.99 12.45
CA SER A 107 6.94 2.81 12.25
C SER A 107 7.10 3.11 10.77
N VAL A 108 7.07 4.39 10.40
CA VAL A 108 7.02 4.85 9.02
C VAL A 108 8.33 5.48 8.59
N SER A 109 8.78 5.16 7.39
CA SER A 109 9.93 5.78 6.75
C SER A 109 9.57 6.13 5.31
N ILE A 110 9.69 7.40 4.96
CA ILE A 110 9.47 7.85 3.59
C ILE A 110 10.71 7.54 2.77
N GLN A 111 10.56 6.74 1.73
CA GLN A 111 11.68 6.33 0.88
C GLN A 111 11.91 7.30 -0.27
N SER A 112 10.83 7.77 -0.89
CA SER A 112 10.92 8.62 -2.08
C SER A 112 9.62 9.39 -2.27
N LEU A 113 9.73 10.63 -2.72
CA LEU A 113 8.60 11.50 -3.08
C LEU A 113 8.89 12.16 -4.41
N GLU A 114 7.88 12.24 -5.27
CA GLU A 114 7.93 13.00 -6.51
C GLU A 114 6.79 14.00 -6.51
N GLY A 115 7.09 15.23 -6.90
CA GLY A 115 6.13 16.33 -6.86
C GLY A 115 6.43 17.30 -5.71
N SER A 116 5.43 17.99 -5.23
CA SER A 116 5.55 18.97 -4.15
C SER A 116 4.50 18.73 -3.07
N THR A 117 4.73 19.31 -1.89
CA THR A 117 3.84 19.18 -0.73
C THR A 117 2.38 19.45 -1.12
N GLY A 118 1.52 18.51 -0.78
CA GLY A 118 0.09 18.57 -1.12
C GLY A 118 -0.23 18.16 -2.56
N ARG A 119 0.79 17.94 -3.40
CA ARG A 119 0.64 17.63 -4.83
C ARG A 119 1.61 16.55 -5.30
N PHE A 120 1.96 15.62 -4.42
CA PHE A 120 2.85 14.53 -4.80
C PHE A 120 2.18 13.65 -5.86
N THR A 121 2.97 13.28 -6.86
CA THR A 121 2.55 12.37 -7.93
C THR A 121 2.96 10.94 -7.63
N LYS A 122 3.88 10.76 -6.69
CA LYS A 122 4.33 9.43 -6.27
C LYS A 122 4.90 9.50 -4.85
N ALA A 123 4.56 8.52 -4.04
CA ALA A 123 5.12 8.34 -2.71
C ALA A 123 5.47 6.87 -2.49
N VAL A 124 6.72 6.61 -2.09
CA VAL A 124 7.17 5.27 -1.71
C VAL A 124 7.44 5.29 -0.21
N VAL A 125 6.75 4.42 0.52
CA VAL A 125 6.73 4.43 1.98
C VAL A 125 7.01 3.05 2.51
N CYS A 126 7.85 2.97 3.53
CA CYS A 126 8.17 1.73 4.23
C CYS A 126 7.55 1.74 5.62
N PHE A 127 6.86 0.66 5.96
CA PHE A 127 6.25 0.46 7.28
C PHE A 127 6.93 -0.70 7.98
N ARG A 128 7.26 -0.52 9.26
CA ARG A 128 7.93 -1.53 10.07
C ARG A 128 7.28 -1.64 11.44
N LYS A 129 7.56 -2.73 12.12
CA LYS A 129 7.26 -2.84 13.55
C LYS A 129 8.20 -1.91 14.31
N PRO A 130 7.68 -1.15 15.27
CA PRO A 130 8.53 -0.29 16.10
C PRO A 130 9.52 -1.06 16.96
#